data_865ea52c07a2c44d3fee4a132af66d70
#
_entry.id   865ea52c07a2c44d3fee4a132af66d70
#
_cell.length_a   1.000
_cell.length_b   1.000
_cell.length_c   1.000
_cell.angle_alpha   90.00
_cell.angle_beta   90.00
_cell.angle_gamma   90.00
#
_symmetry.space_group_name_H-M   'P 1'
#
loop_
_entity.id
_entity.type
_entity.pdbx_description
1 polymer ?
#
loop_
_entity_poly.entity_id
_entity_poly.type
_entity_poly.pdbx_seq_one_letter_code
_entity_poly.pdbx_strand_id
1 'polypeptide(L)'
;MEIEGSAVTQAQRWSWCRVASGMAGLLLLLSGVAVQPAVAGGATEAMKSTIDEVLKIVQDKELKQPGRADERRKRLEQVVGDRFDYQEMSRRALGAPWNTLSDKDKQEFVGLFQTLLTGSYADKVEAYSGEGVQYLNERTEKDFAEVRTKVLTGKTEIPLDYRLLNKGTDWRVYDVVVDGVSLVSNYRGQFSKILRSSTFADLLDQLHKKSDKIKAP
;
A
#
# COMPACT_ATOMS: atom_id res chain seq x y z
N MET A 1 13.06 -9.71 -32.49
CA MET A 1 13.08 -8.42 -33.22
C MET A 1 13.09 -7.36 -32.14
N GLU A 2 14.33 -6.94 -31.86
CA GLU A 2 14.68 -5.94 -30.85
C GLU A 2 14.22 -4.56 -31.31
N ILE A 3 13.77 -3.72 -30.39
CA ILE A 3 13.84 -2.27 -30.58
C ILE A 3 14.38 -1.68 -29.25
N GLU A 4 15.67 -1.45 -29.25
CA GLU A 4 16.33 -0.47 -28.41
C GLU A 4 15.86 0.94 -28.80
N GLY A 5 15.76 1.82 -27.80
CA GLY A 5 15.49 3.24 -27.99
C GLY A 5 15.93 4.06 -26.80
N SER A 6 17.23 4.34 -26.75
CA SER A 6 17.87 5.31 -25.90
C SER A 6 17.29 6.73 -26.08
N ALA A 7 17.19 7.50 -24.98
CA ALA A 7 17.19 8.97 -25.02
C ALA A 7 17.78 9.51 -23.72
N VAL A 8 18.98 9.68 -23.69
CA VAL A 8 19.95 10.76 -23.62
C VAL A 8 19.42 12.12 -23.13
N THR A 9 19.97 12.46 -21.94
CA THR A 9 20.49 13.78 -21.47
C THR A 9 20.02 15.05 -22.17
N GLN A 10 19.47 15.97 -21.38
CA GLN A 10 19.78 17.38 -21.55
C GLN A 10 19.85 18.13 -20.21
N ALA A 11 21.08 18.34 -19.77
CA ALA A 11 21.44 19.32 -18.77
C ALA A 11 21.36 20.71 -19.40
N GLN A 12 20.55 21.59 -18.89
CA GLN A 12 20.54 22.99 -19.28
C GLN A 12 21.01 23.88 -18.12
N ARG A 13 22.23 24.36 -18.31
CA ARG A 13 22.96 25.34 -17.51
C ARG A 13 22.18 26.65 -17.51
N TRP A 14 21.84 27.19 -16.37
CA TRP A 14 21.41 28.58 -16.24
C TRP A 14 22.51 29.42 -15.60
N SER A 15 22.91 30.39 -16.42
CA SER A 15 23.96 31.35 -16.19
C SER A 15 23.49 32.42 -15.18
N TRP A 16 24.41 32.81 -14.33
CA TRP A 16 24.28 33.89 -13.35
C TRP A 16 24.37 35.25 -14.02
N CYS A 17 23.39 36.13 -13.82
CA CYS A 17 23.58 37.57 -14.00
C CYS A 17 23.31 38.30 -12.71
N ARG A 18 24.38 38.92 -12.19
CA ARG A 18 24.36 39.86 -11.06
C ARG A 18 23.92 41.22 -11.63
N VAL A 19 23.00 41.92 -10.95
CA VAL A 19 22.90 43.39 -10.96
C VAL A 19 22.58 43.86 -9.55
N ALA A 20 23.34 44.85 -9.16
CA ALA A 20 23.36 45.46 -7.84
C ALA A 20 22.42 46.67 -7.76
N SER A 21 22.05 47.02 -6.51
CA SER A 21 21.75 48.33 -5.96
C SER A 21 20.33 48.89 -6.11
N GLY A 22 19.73 49.18 -4.94
CA GLY A 22 18.60 50.11 -4.77
C GLY A 22 17.95 49.95 -3.41
N MET A 23 18.44 50.70 -2.37
CA MET A 23 17.76 50.85 -1.08
C MET A 23 16.44 51.60 -1.25
N ALA A 24 15.35 51.05 -0.77
CA ALA A 24 14.18 51.79 -0.33
C ALA A 24 13.42 50.94 0.70
N GLY A 25 13.28 51.45 1.92
CA GLY A 25 12.62 50.75 3.02
C GLY A 25 11.15 50.53 2.76
N LEU A 26 10.68 49.31 3.02
CA LEU A 26 9.27 48.98 3.10
C LEU A 26 9.09 48.07 4.31
N LEU A 27 8.35 48.56 5.29
CA LEU A 27 7.86 47.82 6.44
C LEU A 27 7.11 46.58 5.96
N LEU A 28 7.77 45.42 6.04
CA LEU A 28 7.14 44.12 5.82
C LEU A 28 6.43 43.73 7.13
N LEU A 29 5.10 43.85 7.12
CA LEU A 29 4.24 43.10 8.02
C LEU A 29 4.55 41.61 7.85
N LEU A 30 5.28 41.06 8.81
CA LEU A 30 5.49 39.64 8.98
C LEU A 30 4.15 38.98 9.30
N SER A 31 3.36 38.68 8.27
CA SER A 31 2.30 37.68 8.40
C SER A 31 2.99 36.34 8.66
N GLY A 32 3.08 36.00 9.93
CA GLY A 32 3.55 34.68 10.35
C GLY A 32 2.66 33.62 9.74
N VAL A 33 3.07 33.06 8.63
CA VAL A 33 2.55 31.77 8.18
C VAL A 33 2.99 30.79 9.26
N ALA A 34 2.06 30.44 10.14
CA ALA A 34 2.26 29.32 11.04
C ALA A 34 2.43 28.10 10.17
N VAL A 35 3.68 27.73 9.91
CA VAL A 35 4.03 26.40 9.41
C VAL A 35 3.62 25.46 10.54
N GLN A 36 2.41 24.92 10.44
CA GLN A 36 2.02 23.82 11.32
C GLN A 36 3.03 22.72 11.06
N PRO A 37 3.71 22.19 12.10
CA PRO A 37 4.52 21.01 11.92
C PRO A 37 3.57 19.96 11.33
N ALA A 38 3.83 19.53 10.11
CA ALA A 38 3.26 18.28 9.63
C ALA A 38 3.53 17.27 10.74
N VAL A 39 2.50 16.60 11.25
CA VAL A 39 2.66 15.51 12.21
C VAL A 39 3.38 14.40 11.43
N ALA A 40 4.69 14.61 11.24
CA ALA A 40 5.59 13.62 10.72
C ALA A 40 5.62 12.50 11.76
N GLY A 41 5.19 11.31 11.38
CA GLY A 41 5.26 10.15 12.26
C GLY A 41 3.94 9.38 12.45
N GLY A 42 2.79 9.97 12.19
CA GLY A 42 1.53 9.27 12.40
C GLY A 42 1.35 8.01 11.53
N ALA A 43 1.73 8.07 10.26
CA ALA A 43 1.63 6.94 9.33
C ALA A 43 2.68 5.85 9.64
N THR A 44 3.92 6.25 9.91
CA THR A 44 4.99 5.33 10.31
C THR A 44 4.67 4.64 11.63
N GLU A 45 4.19 5.37 12.63
CA GLU A 45 3.83 4.77 13.93
C GLU A 45 2.64 3.81 13.81
N ALA A 46 1.65 4.15 12.97
CA ALA A 46 0.53 3.26 12.65
C ALA A 46 1.02 1.96 11.99
N MET A 47 1.97 2.06 11.05
CA MET A 47 2.57 0.87 10.42
C MET A 47 3.44 0.08 11.39
N LYS A 48 4.27 0.73 12.22
CA LYS A 48 5.07 0.04 13.24
C LYS A 48 4.19 -0.78 14.18
N SER A 49 3.14 -0.16 14.74
CA SER A 49 2.22 -0.88 15.63
C SER A 49 1.65 -2.12 14.97
N THR A 50 1.19 -2.01 13.70
CA THR A 50 0.63 -3.15 12.97
C THR A 50 1.68 -4.22 12.67
N ILE A 51 2.88 -3.82 12.22
CA ILE A 51 3.97 -4.76 11.91
C ILE A 51 4.44 -5.47 13.18
N ASP A 52 4.56 -4.76 14.30
CA ASP A 52 4.94 -5.36 15.59
C ASP A 52 3.92 -6.40 16.08
N GLU A 53 2.62 -6.16 15.86
CA GLU A 53 1.58 -7.14 16.16
C GLU A 53 1.67 -8.37 15.24
N VAL A 54 1.87 -8.15 13.93
CA VAL A 54 2.11 -9.25 12.98
C VAL A 54 3.33 -10.07 13.41
N LEU A 55 4.45 -9.41 13.76
CA LEU A 55 5.66 -10.09 14.22
C LEU A 55 5.44 -10.89 15.50
N LYS A 56 4.69 -10.37 16.46
CA LYS A 56 4.31 -11.12 17.68
C LYS A 56 3.55 -12.39 17.33
N ILE A 57 2.61 -12.33 16.40
CA ILE A 57 1.82 -13.50 15.99
C ILE A 57 2.70 -14.53 15.26
N VAL A 58 3.52 -14.09 14.29
CA VAL A 58 4.37 -15.05 13.53
C VAL A 58 5.50 -15.63 14.34
N GLN A 59 5.93 -14.98 15.43
CA GLN A 59 6.98 -15.48 16.34
C GLN A 59 6.43 -16.28 17.51
N ASP A 60 5.11 -16.26 17.74
CA ASP A 60 4.47 -16.94 18.87
C ASP A 60 4.65 -18.46 18.73
N LYS A 61 5.35 -19.06 19.73
CA LYS A 61 5.66 -20.49 19.76
C LYS A 61 4.41 -21.36 19.91
N GLU A 62 3.39 -20.87 20.64
CA GLU A 62 2.13 -21.58 20.83
C GLU A 62 1.32 -21.61 19.53
N LEU A 63 1.29 -20.49 18.80
CA LEU A 63 0.60 -20.42 17.51
C LEU A 63 1.33 -21.15 16.39
N LYS A 64 2.60 -21.51 16.58
CA LYS A 64 3.39 -22.35 15.64
C LYS A 64 3.14 -23.85 15.84
N GLN A 65 2.44 -24.26 16.88
CA GLN A 65 2.18 -25.68 17.12
C GLN A 65 1.26 -26.29 16.05
N PRO A 66 1.42 -27.58 15.74
CA PRO A 66 0.52 -28.30 14.87
C PRO A 66 -0.94 -28.15 15.34
N GLY A 67 -1.86 -27.87 14.39
CA GLY A 67 -3.28 -27.67 14.69
C GLY A 67 -3.70 -26.25 15.05
N ARG A 68 -2.77 -25.30 15.19
CA ARG A 68 -3.10 -23.89 15.46
C ARG A 68 -2.90 -22.94 14.26
N ALA A 69 -2.64 -23.47 13.07
CA ALA A 69 -2.43 -22.68 11.86
C ALA A 69 -3.64 -21.80 11.54
N ASP A 70 -4.86 -22.32 11.65
CA ASP A 70 -6.09 -21.54 11.39
C ASP A 70 -6.27 -20.38 12.38
N GLU A 71 -5.95 -20.60 13.65
CA GLU A 71 -6.01 -19.55 14.66
C GLU A 71 -4.96 -18.46 14.36
N ARG A 72 -3.75 -18.86 14.03
CA ARG A 72 -2.69 -17.92 13.64
C ARG A 72 -3.10 -17.11 12.43
N ARG A 73 -3.63 -17.75 11.38
CA ARG A 73 -4.13 -17.10 10.18
C ARG A 73 -5.24 -16.09 10.49
N LYS A 74 -6.24 -16.46 11.28
CA LYS A 74 -7.33 -15.57 11.69
C LYS A 74 -6.83 -14.33 12.44
N ARG A 75 -5.85 -14.50 13.34
CA ARG A 75 -5.25 -13.38 14.06
C ARG A 75 -4.50 -12.42 13.11
N LEU A 76 -3.73 -12.97 12.17
CA LEU A 76 -3.05 -12.17 11.14
C LEU A 76 -4.04 -11.43 10.25
N GLU A 77 -5.10 -12.10 9.79
CA GLU A 77 -6.17 -11.50 8.99
C GLU A 77 -6.85 -10.35 9.73
N GLN A 78 -7.09 -10.49 11.03
CA GLN A 78 -7.68 -9.44 11.86
C GLN A 78 -6.76 -8.22 11.95
N VAL A 79 -5.50 -8.40 12.35
CA VAL A 79 -4.54 -7.30 12.51
C VAL A 79 -4.33 -6.56 11.18
N VAL A 80 -4.20 -7.29 10.07
CA VAL A 80 -4.08 -6.70 8.74
C VAL A 80 -5.40 -6.03 8.34
N GLY A 81 -6.55 -6.67 8.60
CA GLY A 81 -7.87 -6.13 8.29
C GLY A 81 -8.15 -4.79 8.99
N ASP A 82 -7.68 -4.65 10.22
CA ASP A 82 -7.83 -3.41 10.98
C ASP A 82 -6.97 -2.26 10.45
N ARG A 83 -5.90 -2.55 9.72
CA ARG A 83 -5.01 -1.53 9.12
C ARG A 83 -5.34 -1.21 7.67
N PHE A 84 -5.88 -2.16 6.88
CA PHE A 84 -6.07 -2.02 5.46
C PHE A 84 -7.46 -1.50 5.11
N ASP A 85 -7.54 -0.56 4.18
CA ASP A 85 -8.79 -0.07 3.59
C ASP A 85 -9.11 -0.86 2.31
N TYR A 86 -9.64 -2.08 2.48
CA TYR A 86 -9.98 -2.92 1.35
C TYR A 86 -11.03 -2.32 0.42
N GLN A 87 -11.89 -1.43 0.93
CA GLN A 87 -12.86 -0.71 0.10
C GLN A 87 -12.15 0.27 -0.84
N GLU A 88 -11.21 1.05 -0.32
CA GLU A 88 -10.44 1.99 -1.13
C GLU A 88 -9.49 1.26 -2.10
N MET A 89 -8.87 0.15 -1.66
CA MET A 89 -8.08 -0.72 -2.54
C MET A 89 -8.92 -1.25 -3.71
N SER A 90 -10.12 -1.75 -3.43
CA SER A 90 -11.08 -2.26 -4.41
C SER A 90 -11.51 -1.19 -5.40
N ARG A 91 -11.89 -0.01 -4.89
CA ARG A 91 -12.27 1.14 -5.70
C ARG A 91 -11.17 1.53 -6.68
N ARG A 92 -9.92 1.55 -6.23
CA ARG A 92 -8.75 1.87 -7.06
C ARG A 92 -8.43 0.76 -8.04
N ALA A 93 -8.58 -0.51 -7.65
CA ALA A 93 -8.30 -1.65 -8.50
C ALA A 93 -9.32 -1.81 -9.63
N LEU A 94 -10.60 -1.53 -9.39
CA LEU A 94 -11.62 -1.52 -10.45
C LEU A 94 -11.57 -0.26 -11.32
N GLY A 95 -11.27 0.89 -10.71
CA GLY A 95 -11.28 2.18 -11.42
C GLY A 95 -12.68 2.64 -11.82
N ALA A 96 -12.86 3.11 -13.07
CA ALA A 96 -14.12 3.68 -13.54
C ALA A 96 -15.35 2.74 -13.38
N PRO A 97 -15.28 1.42 -13.64
CA PRO A 97 -16.39 0.50 -13.41
C PRO A 97 -16.97 0.53 -12.00
N TRP A 98 -16.18 0.83 -10.98
CA TRP A 98 -16.64 0.93 -9.60
C TRP A 98 -17.86 1.86 -9.41
N ASN A 99 -17.90 2.96 -10.16
CA ASN A 99 -18.93 4.00 -10.00
C ASN A 99 -20.32 3.56 -10.48
N THR A 100 -20.39 2.53 -11.31
CA THR A 100 -21.64 2.02 -11.90
C THR A 100 -22.19 0.80 -11.18
N LEU A 101 -21.44 0.26 -10.21
CA LEU A 101 -21.85 -0.93 -9.46
C LEU A 101 -22.88 -0.59 -8.37
N SER A 102 -23.77 -1.55 -8.10
CA SER A 102 -24.64 -1.52 -6.92
C SER A 102 -23.80 -1.65 -5.64
N ASP A 103 -24.37 -1.23 -4.51
CA ASP A 103 -23.68 -1.40 -3.21
C ASP A 103 -23.49 -2.86 -2.86
N LYS A 104 -24.40 -3.75 -3.25
CA LYS A 104 -24.27 -5.20 -3.11
C LYS A 104 -23.05 -5.71 -3.88
N ASP A 105 -22.93 -5.34 -5.16
CA ASP A 105 -21.80 -5.78 -6.00
C ASP A 105 -20.47 -5.26 -5.48
N LYS A 106 -20.45 -4.00 -4.97
CA LYS A 106 -19.25 -3.43 -4.34
C LYS A 106 -18.84 -4.21 -3.10
N GLN A 107 -19.79 -4.54 -2.22
CA GLN A 107 -19.51 -5.32 -0.99
C GLN A 107 -19.00 -6.71 -1.34
N GLU A 108 -19.63 -7.40 -2.28
CA GLU A 108 -19.21 -8.72 -2.75
C GLU A 108 -17.79 -8.68 -3.33
N PHE A 109 -17.53 -7.73 -4.22
CA PHE A 109 -16.20 -7.55 -4.79
C PHE A 109 -15.14 -7.26 -3.73
N VAL A 110 -15.42 -6.38 -2.75
CA VAL A 110 -14.49 -6.06 -1.65
C VAL A 110 -14.12 -7.31 -0.88
N GLY A 111 -15.10 -8.14 -0.51
CA GLY A 111 -14.85 -9.39 0.22
C GLY A 111 -14.01 -10.40 -0.58
N LEU A 112 -14.31 -10.57 -1.86
CA LEU A 112 -13.54 -11.46 -2.74
C LEU A 112 -12.12 -10.95 -2.99
N PHE A 113 -11.96 -9.65 -3.18
CA PHE A 113 -10.65 -9.05 -3.39
C PHE A 113 -9.80 -9.08 -2.12
N GLN A 114 -10.40 -8.86 -0.96
CA GLN A 114 -9.74 -9.06 0.33
C GLN A 114 -9.23 -10.51 0.45
N THR A 115 -10.09 -11.51 0.22
CA THR A 115 -9.68 -12.93 0.27
C THR A 115 -8.55 -13.23 -0.71
N LEU A 116 -8.62 -12.67 -1.93
CA LEU A 116 -7.57 -12.84 -2.92
C LEU A 116 -6.23 -12.24 -2.46
N LEU A 117 -6.24 -11.03 -1.91
CA LEU A 117 -5.04 -10.36 -1.42
C LEU A 117 -4.45 -11.11 -0.23
N THR A 118 -5.24 -11.39 0.81
CA THR A 118 -4.76 -12.06 2.02
C THR A 118 -4.22 -13.45 1.71
N GLY A 119 -4.96 -14.24 0.93
CA GLY A 119 -4.55 -15.60 0.58
C GLY A 119 -3.31 -15.65 -0.32
N SER A 120 -3.14 -14.69 -1.23
CA SER A 120 -1.96 -14.66 -2.12
C SER A 120 -0.65 -14.39 -1.37
N TYR A 121 -0.70 -13.81 -0.18
CA TYR A 121 0.47 -13.45 0.62
C TYR A 121 0.56 -14.16 1.97
N ALA A 122 -0.47 -14.94 2.35
CA ALA A 122 -0.53 -15.64 3.64
C ALA A 122 0.73 -16.49 3.89
N ASP A 123 1.09 -17.36 2.96
CA ASP A 123 2.24 -18.25 3.09
C ASP A 123 3.56 -17.48 3.25
N LYS A 124 3.71 -16.33 2.59
CA LYS A 124 4.90 -15.49 2.70
C LYS A 124 5.00 -14.83 4.06
N VAL A 125 3.87 -14.38 4.62
CA VAL A 125 3.80 -13.80 5.96
C VAL A 125 4.03 -14.90 7.01
N GLU A 126 3.45 -16.07 6.83
CA GLU A 126 3.60 -17.19 7.75
C GLU A 126 5.02 -17.78 7.76
N ALA A 127 5.70 -17.77 6.62
CA ALA A 127 7.09 -18.23 6.47
C ALA A 127 8.13 -17.21 6.97
N TYR A 128 7.69 -15.96 7.25
CA TYR A 128 8.59 -14.93 7.74
C TYR A 128 9.05 -15.25 9.17
N SER A 129 10.36 -15.28 9.39
CA SER A 129 10.95 -15.65 10.68
C SER A 129 11.15 -14.46 11.63
N GLY A 130 10.93 -13.25 11.14
CA GLY A 130 10.97 -12.04 11.98
C GLY A 130 12.37 -11.46 12.14
N GLU A 131 13.20 -11.49 11.10
CA GLU A 131 14.56 -10.95 11.11
C GLU A 131 14.58 -9.42 11.27
N GLY A 132 13.49 -8.74 10.89
CA GLY A 132 13.29 -7.32 11.16
C GLY A 132 12.74 -6.53 9.97
N VAL A 133 12.27 -5.34 10.28
CA VAL A 133 11.81 -4.35 9.29
C VAL A 133 12.54 -3.04 9.55
N GLN A 134 13.20 -2.52 8.54
CA GLN A 134 13.84 -1.21 8.56
C GLN A 134 12.88 -0.17 7.99
N TYR A 135 12.63 0.90 8.74
CA TYR A 135 11.86 2.06 8.29
C TYR A 135 12.82 3.08 7.73
N LEU A 136 12.66 3.41 6.45
CA LEU A 136 13.61 4.24 5.72
C LEU A 136 13.18 5.71 5.67
N ASN A 137 11.92 5.94 5.30
CA ASN A 137 11.41 7.29 5.08
C ASN A 137 9.87 7.31 5.16
N GLU A 138 9.33 8.45 5.58
CA GLU A 138 7.92 8.81 5.45
C GLU A 138 7.80 10.07 4.59
N ARG A 139 6.91 10.04 3.62
CA ARG A 139 6.49 11.22 2.87
C ARG A 139 4.99 11.39 3.06
N THR A 140 4.58 12.53 3.57
CA THR A 140 3.18 12.90 3.75
C THR A 140 2.82 14.06 2.85
N GLU A 141 1.68 13.96 2.17
CA GLU A 141 1.10 15.03 1.36
C GLU A 141 -0.42 15.05 1.58
N LYS A 142 -0.92 16.07 2.28
CA LYS A 142 -2.32 16.20 2.72
C LYS A 142 -2.75 14.95 3.49
N ASP A 143 -3.77 14.26 3.00
CA ASP A 143 -4.32 13.05 3.61
C ASP A 143 -3.64 11.77 3.15
N PHE A 144 -2.54 11.85 2.39
CA PHE A 144 -1.80 10.69 1.89
C PHE A 144 -0.43 10.61 2.51
N ALA A 145 0.00 9.39 2.82
CA ALA A 145 1.37 9.11 3.25
C ALA A 145 1.94 7.90 2.51
N GLU A 146 3.25 7.92 2.29
CA GLU A 146 4.03 6.78 1.84
C GLU A 146 5.09 6.48 2.90
N VAL A 147 5.02 5.29 3.49
CA VAL A 147 6.00 4.77 4.45
C VAL A 147 6.86 3.74 3.73
N ARG A 148 8.13 4.04 3.56
CA ARG A 148 9.09 3.16 2.89
C ARG A 148 9.80 2.29 3.89
N THR A 149 9.82 0.99 3.61
CA THR A 149 10.47 0.02 4.46
C THR A 149 11.31 -0.99 3.66
N LYS A 150 12.15 -1.73 4.37
CA LYS A 150 12.79 -2.95 3.89
C LYS A 150 12.51 -4.06 4.87
N VAL A 151 11.99 -5.16 4.37
CA VAL A 151 11.84 -6.40 5.13
C VAL A 151 13.11 -7.23 4.98
N LEU A 152 13.70 -7.60 6.09
CA LEU A 152 14.92 -8.43 6.12
C LEU A 152 14.51 -9.90 6.16
N THR A 153 15.01 -10.71 5.23
CA THR A 153 14.76 -12.16 5.17
C THR A 153 16.07 -12.89 4.95
N GLY A 154 16.67 -13.42 6.01
CA GLY A 154 17.96 -14.06 5.92
C GLY A 154 19.03 -13.18 5.28
N LYS A 155 19.39 -13.44 4.01
CA LYS A 155 20.38 -12.66 3.26
C LYS A 155 19.77 -11.64 2.30
N THR A 156 18.44 -11.54 2.23
CA THR A 156 17.75 -10.74 1.24
C THR A 156 17.02 -9.58 1.91
N GLU A 157 17.09 -8.40 1.31
CA GLU A 157 16.29 -7.23 1.67
C GLU A 157 15.20 -7.06 0.62
N ILE A 158 13.95 -7.00 1.05
CA ILE A 158 12.80 -6.80 0.16
C ILE A 158 12.24 -5.40 0.40
N PRO A 159 12.33 -4.47 -0.57
CA PRO A 159 11.64 -3.18 -0.47
C PRO A 159 10.14 -3.40 -0.38
N LEU A 160 9.52 -2.83 0.65
CA LEU A 160 8.10 -2.95 0.90
C LEU A 160 7.57 -1.59 1.37
N ASP A 161 6.89 -0.87 0.47
CA ASP A 161 6.38 0.44 0.75
C ASP A 161 4.86 0.39 0.95
N TYR A 162 4.38 1.16 1.92
CA TYR A 162 2.96 1.26 2.24
C TYR A 162 2.44 2.63 1.85
N ARG A 163 1.32 2.68 1.13
CA ARG A 163 0.60 3.91 0.83
C ARG A 163 -0.65 3.98 1.69
N LEU A 164 -0.76 5.05 2.45
CA LEU A 164 -1.81 5.22 3.45
C LEU A 164 -2.66 6.46 3.15
N LEU A 165 -3.92 6.37 3.56
CA LEU A 165 -4.89 7.45 3.55
C LEU A 165 -5.29 7.77 4.99
N ASN A 166 -5.27 9.05 5.35
CA ASN A 166 -5.76 9.54 6.62
C ASN A 166 -7.31 9.52 6.62
N LYS A 167 -7.88 8.82 7.57
CA LYS A 167 -9.34 8.72 7.79
C LYS A 167 -9.76 9.50 9.03
N GLY A 168 -9.19 10.70 9.23
CA GLY A 168 -9.43 11.55 10.40
C GLY A 168 -8.41 11.26 11.50
N THR A 169 -8.65 10.28 12.34
CA THR A 169 -7.76 9.93 13.46
C THR A 169 -6.86 8.74 13.19
N ASP A 170 -7.04 8.05 12.07
CA ASP A 170 -6.33 6.79 11.76
C ASP A 170 -5.82 6.74 10.32
N TRP A 171 -4.63 6.16 10.16
CA TRP A 171 -4.01 5.91 8.87
C TRP A 171 -4.36 4.51 8.38
N ARG A 172 -4.96 4.41 7.18
CA ARG A 172 -5.37 3.15 6.55
C ARG A 172 -4.58 2.89 5.28
N VAL A 173 -4.04 1.67 5.14
CA VAL A 173 -3.29 1.26 3.94
C VAL A 173 -4.27 1.04 2.78
N TYR A 174 -4.03 1.72 1.66
CA TYR A 174 -4.79 1.55 0.43
C TYR A 174 -3.97 0.95 -0.72
N ASP A 175 -2.66 0.80 -0.56
CA ASP A 175 -1.80 0.12 -1.53
C ASP A 175 -0.51 -0.34 -0.85
N VAL A 176 0.05 -1.44 -1.35
CA VAL A 176 1.38 -1.93 -0.98
C VAL A 176 2.21 -2.04 -2.24
N VAL A 177 3.45 -1.55 -2.18
CA VAL A 177 4.40 -1.63 -3.27
C VAL A 177 5.50 -2.59 -2.88
N VAL A 178 5.55 -3.75 -3.53
CA VAL A 178 6.52 -4.81 -3.29
C VAL A 178 7.56 -4.77 -4.39
N ASP A 179 8.81 -4.52 -4.04
CA ASP A 179 9.92 -4.42 -5.01
C ASP A 179 9.59 -3.49 -6.20
N GLY A 180 9.01 -2.32 -5.88
CA GLY A 180 8.60 -1.32 -6.88
C GLY A 180 7.28 -1.59 -7.60
N VAL A 181 6.62 -2.73 -7.35
CA VAL A 181 5.35 -3.11 -8.00
C VAL A 181 4.16 -2.86 -7.07
N SER A 182 3.30 -1.91 -7.43
CA SER A 182 2.05 -1.65 -6.71
C SER A 182 1.06 -2.80 -6.88
N LEU A 183 0.56 -3.35 -5.78
CA LEU A 183 -0.43 -4.42 -5.80
C LEU A 183 -1.73 -3.96 -6.44
N VAL A 184 -2.23 -2.81 -6.03
CA VAL A 184 -3.50 -2.26 -6.56
C VAL A 184 -3.40 -1.98 -8.05
N SER A 185 -2.27 -1.40 -8.52
CA SER A 185 -2.07 -1.14 -9.94
C SER A 185 -1.94 -2.43 -10.76
N ASN A 186 -1.29 -3.45 -10.21
CA ASN A 186 -1.17 -4.76 -10.85
C ASN A 186 -2.54 -5.40 -11.04
N TYR A 187 -3.37 -5.47 -9.98
CA TYR A 187 -4.73 -5.99 -10.08
C TYR A 187 -5.63 -5.14 -10.97
N ARG A 188 -5.46 -3.80 -10.96
CA ARG A 188 -6.17 -2.92 -11.89
C ARG A 188 -5.90 -3.29 -13.35
N GLY A 189 -4.65 -3.59 -13.69
CA GLY A 189 -4.29 -4.07 -15.03
C GLY A 189 -4.99 -5.39 -15.39
N GLN A 190 -5.02 -6.35 -14.46
CA GLN A 190 -5.66 -7.64 -14.64
C GLN A 190 -7.19 -7.50 -14.80
N PHE A 191 -7.85 -6.77 -13.90
CA PHE A 191 -9.31 -6.57 -13.96
C PHE A 191 -9.73 -5.77 -15.19
N SER A 192 -8.97 -4.73 -15.55
CA SER A 192 -9.22 -3.97 -16.78
C SER A 192 -9.11 -4.86 -18.04
N LYS A 193 -8.18 -5.81 -18.06
CA LYS A 193 -8.05 -6.77 -19.16
C LYS A 193 -9.27 -7.67 -19.24
N ILE A 194 -9.77 -8.20 -18.12
CA ILE A 194 -10.97 -9.04 -18.06
C ILE A 194 -12.19 -8.24 -18.51
N LEU A 195 -12.39 -7.04 -17.94
CA LEU A 195 -13.57 -6.22 -18.20
C LEU A 195 -13.64 -5.60 -19.61
N ARG A 196 -12.55 -5.68 -20.41
CA ARG A 196 -12.59 -5.33 -21.84
C ARG A 196 -13.24 -6.39 -22.71
N SER A 197 -13.22 -7.64 -22.30
CA SER A 197 -13.73 -8.78 -23.08
C SER A 197 -14.85 -9.56 -22.41
N SER A 198 -15.18 -9.21 -21.15
CA SER A 198 -16.13 -9.95 -20.32
C SER A 198 -16.92 -8.98 -19.43
N THR A 199 -17.94 -9.49 -18.76
CA THR A 199 -18.80 -8.71 -17.86
C THR A 199 -18.21 -8.63 -16.44
N PHE A 200 -18.79 -7.76 -15.61
CA PHE A 200 -18.45 -7.72 -14.17
C PHE A 200 -18.86 -9.02 -13.46
N ALA A 201 -19.98 -9.65 -13.87
CA ALA A 201 -20.38 -10.96 -13.34
C ALA A 201 -19.32 -12.03 -13.61
N ASP A 202 -18.75 -12.06 -14.81
CA ASP A 202 -17.67 -13.00 -15.16
C ASP A 202 -16.39 -12.75 -14.31
N LEU A 203 -16.12 -11.48 -13.97
CA LEU A 203 -15.02 -11.15 -13.07
C LEU A 203 -15.30 -11.69 -11.65
N LEU A 204 -16.52 -11.51 -11.13
CA LEU A 204 -16.91 -12.05 -9.82
C LEU A 204 -16.78 -13.58 -9.80
N ASP A 205 -17.26 -14.27 -10.84
CA ASP A 205 -17.15 -15.74 -10.95
C ASP A 205 -15.68 -16.21 -10.91
N GLN A 206 -14.78 -15.49 -11.59
CA GLN A 206 -13.36 -15.81 -11.54
C GLN A 206 -12.77 -15.59 -10.14
N LEU A 207 -13.20 -14.54 -9.45
CA LEU A 207 -12.77 -14.26 -8.09
C LEU A 207 -13.32 -15.30 -7.10
N HIS A 208 -14.57 -15.72 -7.23
CA HIS A 208 -15.13 -16.82 -6.44
C HIS A 208 -14.31 -18.11 -6.59
N LYS A 209 -14.04 -18.53 -7.82
CA LYS A 209 -13.22 -19.72 -8.09
C LYS A 209 -11.82 -19.64 -7.50
N LYS A 210 -11.21 -18.45 -7.47
CA LYS A 210 -9.92 -18.24 -6.81
C LYS A 210 -10.04 -18.26 -5.30
N SER A 211 -11.07 -17.62 -4.74
CA SER A 211 -11.36 -17.61 -3.30
C SER A 211 -11.56 -19.02 -2.76
N ASP A 212 -12.32 -19.87 -3.49
CA ASP A 212 -12.56 -21.24 -3.10
C ASP A 212 -11.27 -22.08 -3.07
N LYS A 213 -10.37 -21.85 -4.03
CA LYS A 213 -9.04 -22.50 -4.04
C LYS A 213 -8.15 -22.06 -2.89
N ILE A 214 -8.23 -20.79 -2.47
CA ILE A 214 -7.47 -20.25 -1.34
C ILE A 214 -7.98 -20.82 -0.01
N LYS A 215 -9.27 -21.07 0.10
CA LYS A 215 -9.93 -21.60 1.31
C LYS A 215 -9.90 -23.12 1.40
N ALA A 216 -9.59 -23.81 0.30
CA ALA A 216 -9.46 -25.25 0.31
C ALA A 216 -8.23 -25.67 1.16
N PRO A 217 -8.38 -26.71 2.03
CA PRO A 217 -7.33 -27.19 2.91
C PRO A 217 -6.14 -27.78 2.15
#